data_af44a4592d5dd99048b6b9f7c11d5d62
#
_entry.id   af44a4592d5dd99048b6b9f7c11d5d62
#
_cell.length_a   1.000
_cell.length_b   1.000
_cell.length_c   1.000
_cell.angle_alpha   90.00
_cell.angle_beta   90.00
_cell.angle_gamma   90.00
#
_symmetry.space_group_name_H-M   'P 1'
#
loop_
_entity.id
_entity.type
_entity.pdbx_description
1 polymer ?
#
loop_
_entity_poly.entity_id
_entity_poly.type
_entity_poly.pdbx_seq_one_letter_code
_entity_poly.pdbx_strand_id
1 'polypeptide(L)'
;DLMKKAIKVHHHEALLAPGALAGIAGGLPALGIVACVLGVVKTMGAIDQPPPVLGALIGSALVGTLMGVFLAYGMFEPFSGRLTQIINEDAQAFDVIREMIVCNLKGHPQPLVIESARACISHHNQPSFSEVFDGMRGS
;
A
#
# COMPACT_ATOMS: atom_id res chain seq x y z
N ASP A 1 -10.49 26.37 0.14
CA ASP A 1 -9.40 26.04 -0.79
C ASP A 1 -8.09 25.63 -0.07
N LEU A 2 -7.70 26.34 1.00
CA LEU A 2 -6.51 26.02 1.81
C LEU A 2 -6.59 24.64 2.46
N MET A 3 -7.72 24.27 3.06
CA MET A 3 -7.91 22.95 3.67
C MET A 3 -7.72 21.81 2.65
N LYS A 4 -8.32 21.95 1.47
CA LYS A 4 -8.16 20.96 0.39
C LYS A 4 -6.70 20.79 -0.02
N LYS A 5 -5.97 21.91 -0.10
CA LYS A 5 -4.55 21.90 -0.45
C LYS A 5 -3.71 21.25 0.66
N ALA A 6 -3.99 21.57 1.93
CA ALA A 6 -3.31 20.97 3.08
C ALA A 6 -3.52 19.46 3.18
N ILE A 7 -4.77 18.98 3.03
CA ILE A 7 -5.10 17.55 3.02
C ILE A 7 -4.34 16.85 1.89
N LYS A 8 -4.33 17.43 0.68
CA LYS A 8 -3.65 16.85 -0.48
C LYS A 8 -2.12 16.74 -0.27
N VAL A 9 -1.50 17.76 0.33
CA VAL A 9 -0.07 17.74 0.63
C VAL A 9 0.23 16.67 1.67
N HIS A 10 -0.51 16.63 2.77
CA HIS A 10 -0.35 15.63 3.82
C HIS A 10 -0.51 14.20 3.29
N HIS A 11 -1.55 13.95 2.47
CA HIS A 11 -1.76 12.66 1.84
C HIS A 11 -0.61 12.27 0.90
N HIS A 12 -0.10 13.23 0.10
CA HIS A 12 1.04 12.98 -0.78
C HIS A 12 2.31 12.65 -0.01
N GLU A 13 2.60 13.37 1.07
CA GLU A 13 3.76 13.10 1.93
C GLU A 13 3.65 11.73 2.61
N ALA A 14 2.46 11.38 3.11
CA ALA A 14 2.22 10.07 3.73
C ALA A 14 2.45 8.89 2.74
N LEU A 15 2.12 9.08 1.46
CA LEU A 15 2.33 8.05 0.43
C LEU A 15 3.79 7.82 0.03
N LEU A 16 4.73 8.66 0.47
CA LEU A 16 6.16 8.46 0.18
C LEU A 16 6.70 7.18 0.82
N ALA A 17 6.28 6.85 2.03
CA ALA A 17 6.73 5.64 2.73
C ALA A 17 6.28 4.34 2.03
N PRO A 18 4.98 4.13 1.73
CA PRO A 18 4.57 2.95 0.97
C PRO A 18 5.13 2.93 -0.46
N GLY A 19 5.32 4.10 -1.09
CA GLY A 19 5.97 4.21 -2.38
C GLY A 19 7.42 3.71 -2.37
N ALA A 20 8.19 4.05 -1.33
CA ALA A 20 9.54 3.54 -1.15
C ALA A 20 9.56 2.02 -0.94
N LEU A 21 8.63 1.47 -0.14
CA LEU A 21 8.49 0.02 0.06
C LEU A 21 8.12 -0.70 -1.24
N ALA A 22 7.21 -0.15 -2.04
CA ALA A 22 6.86 -0.68 -3.35
C ALA A 22 8.06 -0.68 -4.32
N GLY A 23 8.89 0.38 -4.26
CA GLY A 23 10.14 0.46 -5.02
C GLY A 23 11.13 -0.65 -4.65
N ILE A 24 11.30 -0.94 -3.36
CA ILE A 24 12.12 -2.05 -2.87
C ILE A 24 11.53 -3.39 -3.35
N ALA A 25 10.22 -3.60 -3.19
CA ALA A 25 9.55 -4.80 -3.64
C ALA A 25 9.77 -5.07 -5.14
N GLY A 26 9.68 -4.02 -5.98
CA GLY A 26 9.94 -4.12 -7.42
C GLY A 26 11.39 -4.44 -7.78
N GLY A 27 12.36 -4.02 -6.97
CA GLY A 27 13.79 -4.26 -7.19
C GLY A 27 14.29 -5.64 -6.72
N LEU A 28 13.68 -6.20 -5.68
CA LEU A 28 14.13 -7.48 -5.08
C LEU A 28 14.15 -8.66 -6.03
N PRO A 29 13.14 -8.90 -6.91
CA PRO A 29 13.20 -10.00 -7.87
C PRO A 29 14.34 -9.85 -8.85
N ALA A 30 14.62 -8.63 -9.32
CA ALA A 30 15.75 -8.37 -10.22
C ALA A 30 17.09 -8.68 -9.56
N LEU A 31 17.28 -8.28 -8.29
CA LEU A 31 18.46 -8.63 -7.51
C LEU A 31 18.59 -10.14 -7.29
N GLY A 32 17.48 -10.85 -7.07
CA GLY A 32 17.44 -12.31 -6.99
C GLY A 32 17.93 -12.98 -8.27
N ILE A 33 17.51 -12.46 -9.43
CA ILE A 33 17.97 -12.97 -10.74
C ILE A 33 19.48 -12.72 -10.91
N VAL A 34 19.97 -11.52 -10.57
CA VAL A 34 21.40 -11.20 -10.62
C VAL A 34 22.20 -12.16 -9.75
N ALA A 35 21.76 -12.42 -8.52
CA ALA A 35 22.41 -13.38 -7.61
C ALA A 35 22.46 -14.79 -8.20
N CYS A 36 21.36 -15.23 -8.83
CA CYS A 36 21.28 -16.53 -9.52
C CYS A 36 22.29 -16.61 -10.66
N VAL A 37 22.35 -15.60 -11.53
CA VAL A 37 23.30 -15.57 -12.67
C VAL A 37 24.74 -15.62 -12.18
N LEU A 38 25.09 -14.85 -11.15
CA LEU A 38 26.43 -14.90 -10.54
C LEU A 38 26.73 -16.28 -9.96
N GLY A 39 25.76 -16.94 -9.34
CA GLY A 39 25.88 -18.31 -8.86
C GLY A 39 26.16 -19.33 -9.98
N VAL A 40 25.43 -19.17 -11.12
CA VAL A 40 25.66 -20.01 -12.30
C VAL A 40 27.05 -19.79 -12.90
N VAL A 41 27.50 -18.53 -13.02
CA VAL A 41 28.85 -18.20 -13.49
C VAL A 41 29.91 -18.88 -12.60
N LYS A 42 29.74 -18.82 -11.27
CA LYS A 42 30.63 -19.51 -10.32
C LYS A 42 30.61 -21.02 -10.53
N THR A 43 29.48 -21.63 -10.79
CA THR A 43 29.32 -23.06 -11.05
C THR A 43 30.06 -23.47 -12.34
N MET A 44 29.95 -22.64 -13.39
CA MET A 44 30.67 -22.90 -14.65
C MET A 44 32.19 -22.87 -14.47
N GLY A 45 32.72 -22.04 -13.55
CA GLY A 45 34.13 -22.05 -13.18
C GLY A 45 34.58 -23.28 -12.38
N ALA A 46 33.64 -24.10 -11.91
CA ALA A 46 33.91 -25.32 -11.14
C ALA A 46 33.47 -26.61 -11.88
N ILE A 47 33.39 -26.55 -13.21
CA ILE A 47 32.83 -27.64 -14.03
C ILE A 47 33.58 -28.98 -13.88
N ASP A 48 34.86 -28.94 -13.47
CA ASP A 48 35.73 -30.12 -13.23
C ASP A 48 35.45 -30.80 -11.87
N GLN A 49 34.56 -30.25 -11.07
CA GLN A 49 34.22 -30.79 -9.76
C GLN A 49 33.21 -31.96 -9.87
N PRO A 50 33.18 -32.86 -8.87
CA PRO A 50 32.22 -33.96 -8.84
C PRO A 50 30.76 -33.49 -8.91
N PRO A 51 29.86 -34.28 -9.55
CA PRO A 51 28.44 -33.91 -9.70
C PRO A 51 27.70 -33.46 -8.42
N PRO A 52 27.95 -34.03 -7.23
CA PRO A 52 27.35 -33.57 -5.98
C PRO A 52 27.73 -32.12 -5.61
N VAL A 53 28.96 -31.71 -5.91
CA VAL A 53 29.43 -30.34 -5.66
C VAL A 53 28.78 -29.36 -6.62
N LEU A 54 28.69 -29.71 -7.90
CA LEU A 54 28.00 -28.91 -8.91
C LEU A 54 26.52 -28.74 -8.57
N GLY A 55 25.87 -29.82 -8.13
CA GLY A 55 24.45 -29.76 -7.69
C GLY A 55 24.24 -28.81 -6.52
N ALA A 56 25.14 -28.82 -5.52
CA ALA A 56 25.09 -27.91 -4.39
C ALA A 56 25.28 -26.43 -4.82
N LEU A 57 26.20 -26.16 -5.74
CA LEU A 57 26.44 -24.81 -6.28
C LEU A 57 25.24 -24.28 -7.06
N ILE A 58 24.65 -25.11 -7.93
CA ILE A 58 23.43 -24.75 -8.69
C ILE A 58 22.26 -24.49 -7.73
N GLY A 59 22.04 -25.39 -6.76
CA GLY A 59 21.00 -25.25 -5.75
C GLY A 59 21.14 -23.94 -4.98
N SER A 60 22.34 -23.59 -4.54
CA SER A 60 22.59 -22.32 -3.83
C SER A 60 22.32 -21.08 -4.71
N ALA A 61 22.63 -21.17 -6.00
CA ALA A 61 22.35 -20.08 -6.94
C ALA A 61 20.83 -19.83 -7.10
N LEU A 62 20.04 -20.89 -7.19
CA LEU A 62 18.58 -20.81 -7.33
C LEU A 62 17.89 -20.23 -6.09
N VAL A 63 18.47 -20.45 -4.89
CA VAL A 63 17.97 -19.87 -3.64
C VAL A 63 17.93 -18.33 -3.70
N GLY A 64 18.89 -17.70 -4.38
CA GLY A 64 18.90 -16.24 -4.56
C GLY A 64 17.64 -15.72 -5.24
N THR A 65 17.22 -16.36 -6.34
CA THR A 65 15.97 -15.99 -7.03
C THR A 65 14.74 -16.24 -6.17
N LEU A 66 14.66 -17.42 -5.54
CA LEU A 66 13.56 -17.77 -4.65
C LEU A 66 13.39 -16.74 -3.53
N MET A 67 14.50 -16.38 -2.88
CA MET A 67 14.48 -15.42 -1.77
C MET A 67 14.11 -14.03 -2.24
N GLY A 68 14.61 -13.57 -3.39
CA GLY A 68 14.26 -12.26 -3.97
C GLY A 68 12.78 -12.14 -4.25
N VAL A 69 12.20 -13.16 -4.90
CA VAL A 69 10.76 -13.20 -5.22
C VAL A 69 9.89 -13.32 -3.95
N PHE A 70 10.30 -14.19 -3.03
CA PHE A 70 9.57 -14.39 -1.77
C PHE A 70 9.52 -13.12 -0.91
N LEU A 71 10.64 -12.44 -0.74
CA LEU A 71 10.68 -11.18 0.01
C LEU A 71 9.86 -10.09 -0.67
N ALA A 72 9.97 -9.96 -1.99
CA ALA A 72 9.22 -8.96 -2.74
C ALA A 72 7.71 -9.11 -2.57
N TYR A 73 7.18 -10.27 -2.98
CA TYR A 73 5.74 -10.50 -3.06
C TYR A 73 5.14 -11.09 -1.78
N GLY A 74 5.92 -11.77 -0.97
CA GLY A 74 5.47 -12.36 0.29
C GLY A 74 5.50 -11.38 1.48
N MET A 75 6.37 -10.37 1.43
CA MET A 75 6.54 -9.42 2.54
C MET A 75 6.34 -7.98 2.11
N PHE A 76 7.19 -7.42 1.26
CA PHE A 76 7.22 -5.98 1.01
C PHE A 76 5.98 -5.47 0.28
N GLU A 77 5.46 -6.19 -0.70
CA GLU A 77 4.29 -5.76 -1.46
C GLU A 77 3.00 -5.74 -0.63
N PRO A 78 2.66 -6.78 0.17
CA PRO A 78 1.52 -6.74 1.07
C PRO A 78 1.62 -5.62 2.11
N PHE A 79 2.82 -5.38 2.67
CA PHE A 79 3.05 -4.29 3.61
C PHE A 79 2.81 -2.92 2.97
N SER A 80 3.38 -2.68 1.79
CA SER A 80 3.16 -1.44 1.05
C SER A 80 1.68 -1.22 0.73
N GLY A 81 1.01 -2.27 0.26
CA GLY A 81 -0.43 -2.23 -0.05
C GLY A 81 -1.29 -1.90 1.18
N ARG A 82 -1.01 -2.54 2.32
CA ARG A 82 -1.75 -2.29 3.56
C ARG A 82 -1.51 -0.86 4.09
N LEU A 83 -0.28 -0.40 4.03
CA LEU A 83 0.06 0.96 4.47
C LEU A 83 -0.63 2.01 3.57
N THR A 84 -0.64 1.80 2.27
CA THR A 84 -1.36 2.65 1.31
C THR A 84 -2.86 2.69 1.60
N GLN A 85 -3.45 1.54 1.93
CA GLN A 85 -4.87 1.47 2.28
C GLN A 85 -5.19 2.31 3.53
N ILE A 86 -4.41 2.17 4.60
CA ILE A 86 -4.59 2.94 5.85
C ILE A 86 -4.49 4.44 5.57
N ILE A 87 -3.48 4.88 4.81
CA ILE A 87 -3.30 6.29 4.46
C ILE A 87 -4.47 6.84 3.64
N ASN A 88 -5.03 6.04 2.75
CA ASN A 88 -6.21 6.42 1.96
C ASN A 88 -7.47 6.52 2.84
N GLU A 89 -7.65 5.63 3.81
CA GLU A 89 -8.75 5.68 4.78
C GLU A 89 -8.66 6.93 5.65
N ASP A 90 -7.46 7.27 6.15
CA ASP A 90 -7.23 8.51 6.90
C ASP A 90 -7.52 9.77 6.06
N ALA A 91 -7.09 9.79 4.80
CA ALA A 91 -7.37 10.90 3.89
C ALA A 91 -8.88 11.09 3.65
N GLN A 92 -9.64 9.99 3.55
CA GLN A 92 -11.10 10.05 3.43
C GLN A 92 -11.76 10.68 4.66
N ALA A 93 -11.27 10.36 5.87
CA ALA A 93 -11.78 10.97 7.09
C ALA A 93 -11.61 12.50 7.09
N PHE A 94 -10.46 12.99 6.66
CA PHE A 94 -10.23 14.44 6.50
C PHE A 94 -11.12 15.09 5.44
N ASP A 95 -11.37 14.40 4.32
CA ASP A 95 -12.28 14.89 3.29
C ASP A 95 -13.73 14.96 3.77
N VAL A 96 -14.20 14.00 4.56
CA VAL A 96 -15.52 14.02 5.21
C VAL A 96 -15.66 15.24 6.14
N ILE A 97 -14.69 15.44 7.03
CA ILE A 97 -14.69 16.59 7.97
C ILE A 97 -14.70 17.92 7.20
N ARG A 98 -13.86 18.01 6.17
CA ARG A 98 -13.80 19.20 5.32
C ARG A 98 -15.16 19.48 4.66
N GLU A 99 -15.81 18.46 4.09
CA GLU A 99 -17.10 18.61 3.41
C GLU A 99 -18.19 19.05 4.37
N MET A 100 -18.22 18.47 5.58
CA MET A 100 -19.14 18.90 6.64
C MET A 100 -18.97 20.38 6.99
N ILE A 101 -17.73 20.84 7.17
CA ILE A 101 -17.44 22.26 7.48
C ILE A 101 -17.87 23.17 6.32
N VAL A 102 -17.53 22.81 5.08
CA VAL A 102 -17.86 23.61 3.89
C VAL A 102 -19.36 23.70 3.67
N CYS A 103 -20.10 22.60 3.81
CA CYS A 103 -21.55 22.57 3.68
C CYS A 103 -22.24 23.40 4.79
N ASN A 104 -21.75 23.32 6.02
CA ASN A 104 -22.26 24.10 7.13
C ASN A 104 -22.02 25.60 6.93
N LEU A 105 -20.84 25.99 6.45
CA LEU A 105 -20.52 27.40 6.15
C LEU A 105 -21.36 27.97 5.00
N LYS A 106 -21.82 27.13 4.07
CA LYS A 106 -22.75 27.52 3.00
C LYS A 106 -24.21 27.65 3.46
N GLY A 107 -24.49 27.33 4.72
CA GLY A 107 -25.85 27.42 5.29
C GLY A 107 -26.80 26.32 4.81
N HIS A 108 -26.25 25.17 4.36
CA HIS A 108 -27.10 24.04 3.99
C HIS A 108 -27.80 23.42 5.21
N PRO A 109 -29.05 22.90 5.04
CA PRO A 109 -29.76 22.20 6.12
C PRO A 109 -28.95 20.98 6.62
N GLN A 110 -29.03 20.69 7.92
CA GLN A 110 -28.30 19.56 8.55
C GLN A 110 -28.44 18.22 7.82
N PRO A 111 -29.64 17.80 7.35
CA PRO A 111 -29.74 16.53 6.62
C PRO A 111 -28.91 16.50 5.34
N LEU A 112 -28.78 17.63 4.65
CA LEU A 112 -27.98 17.73 3.43
C LEU A 112 -26.47 17.69 3.73
N VAL A 113 -26.04 18.32 4.82
CA VAL A 113 -24.64 18.28 5.29
C VAL A 113 -24.22 16.85 5.58
N ILE A 114 -25.07 16.09 6.26
CA ILE A 114 -24.81 14.70 6.63
C ILE A 114 -24.76 13.80 5.39
N GLU A 115 -25.70 13.97 4.47
CA GLU A 115 -25.72 13.18 3.23
C GLU A 115 -24.50 13.49 2.34
N SER A 116 -24.08 14.74 2.26
CA SER A 116 -22.86 15.14 1.54
C SER A 116 -21.61 14.53 2.17
N ALA A 117 -21.54 14.49 3.50
CA ALA A 117 -20.44 13.85 4.22
C ALA A 117 -20.45 12.33 4.01
N ARG A 118 -21.61 11.70 4.07
CA ARG A 118 -21.77 10.26 3.80
C ARG A 118 -21.34 9.89 2.37
N ALA A 119 -21.65 10.74 1.40
CA ALA A 119 -21.26 10.53 0.01
C ALA A 119 -19.73 10.58 -0.23
N CYS A 120 -18.97 11.19 0.69
CA CYS A 120 -17.50 11.19 0.64
C CYS A 120 -16.88 9.90 1.16
N ILE A 121 -17.64 9.01 1.78
CA ILE A 121 -17.16 7.73 2.32
C ILE A 121 -17.24 6.67 1.23
N SER A 122 -16.19 5.85 1.11
CA SER A 122 -16.14 4.71 0.19
C SER A 122 -17.28 3.73 0.46
N HIS A 123 -17.91 3.19 -0.57
CA HIS A 123 -19.08 2.31 -0.46
C HIS A 123 -18.92 1.14 0.52
N HIS A 124 -17.70 0.64 0.69
CA HIS A 124 -17.41 -0.46 1.61
C HIS A 124 -17.55 -0.07 3.08
N ASN A 125 -17.24 1.18 3.42
CA ASN A 125 -17.27 1.71 4.79
C ASN A 125 -18.42 2.72 4.99
N GLN A 126 -19.26 2.93 3.98
CA GLN A 126 -20.33 3.90 4.03
C GLN A 126 -21.46 3.42 4.94
N PRO A 127 -21.78 4.13 6.05
CA PRO A 127 -22.89 3.76 6.89
C PRO A 127 -24.23 3.90 6.15
N SER A 128 -25.19 3.06 6.49
CA SER A 128 -26.52 3.17 5.94
C SER A 128 -27.22 4.46 6.44
N PHE A 129 -28.21 4.92 5.68
CA PHE A 129 -28.97 6.11 6.06
C PHE A 129 -29.66 5.95 7.42
N SER A 130 -30.18 4.76 7.73
CA SER A 130 -30.79 4.43 9.02
C SER A 130 -29.80 4.50 10.18
N GLU A 131 -28.60 3.94 10.03
CA GLU A 131 -27.57 3.98 11.08
C GLU A 131 -27.15 5.40 11.45
N VAL A 132 -27.03 6.29 10.46
CA VAL A 132 -26.66 7.68 10.70
C VAL A 132 -27.78 8.42 11.43
N PHE A 133 -29.04 8.23 11.01
CA PHE A 133 -30.19 8.87 11.64
C PHE A 133 -30.50 8.33 13.04
N ASP A 134 -30.31 7.04 13.27
CA ASP A 134 -30.50 6.42 14.60
C ASP A 134 -29.40 6.87 15.56
N GLY A 135 -28.17 7.02 15.09
CA GLY A 135 -27.07 7.61 15.87
C GLY A 135 -27.35 9.06 16.32
N MET A 136 -28.04 9.84 15.50
CA MET A 136 -28.42 11.21 15.86
C MET A 136 -29.61 11.30 16.82
N ARG A 137 -30.50 10.31 16.83
CA ARG A 137 -31.67 10.26 17.75
C ARG A 137 -31.29 9.74 19.13
N GLY A 138 -30.18 9.00 19.24
CA GLY A 138 -29.68 8.43 20.49
C GLY A 138 -28.79 9.37 21.32
N SER A 139 -28.57 10.59 20.84
CA SER A 139 -27.89 11.69 21.55
C SER A 139 -28.95 12.71 21.98
#